data_cd4a9947b3cc0d8ef9488d6aad950979
#
_entry.id   cd4a9947b3cc0d8ef9488d6aad950979
#
_cell.length_a   1.000
_cell.length_b   1.000
_cell.length_c   1.000
_cell.angle_alpha   90.00
_cell.angle_beta   90.00
_cell.angle_gamma   90.00
#
_symmetry.space_group_name_H-M   'P 1'
#
loop_
_entity.id
_entity.type
_entity.pdbx_description
1 polymer ?
#
loop_
_entity_poly.entity_id
_entity_poly.type
_entity_poly.pdbx_seq_one_letter_code
_entity_poly.pdbx_strand_id
1 'polypeptide(L)'
;MKLRARTWIHALLAVSAALPASAAVTLQGTRIVHDASKGRDVTVKATNVGELPAMTQVWIDDGDSQSRPENVRTPFRLTPAEPRLLQPKQGQAYRLTYAPRPSEAPLPANRESLFYFNLLDIPPKPSDAAGKNLLQFAVRTRVKLFYRPTGLPGNARDAAATLQWSADGDTLQVRNPSAYHVTLSSLTLADGRNVEVDMIAPSAQVRYALPEGAAMPETVAFKWLDDYGTPRDAEARVGG
;
A
#
# COMPACT_ATOMS: atom_id res chain seq x y z
N MET A 1 30.46 48.17 49.00
CA MET A 1 29.33 48.04 48.06
C MET A 1 29.84 47.30 46.82
N LYS A 2 29.55 46.00 46.66
CA LYS A 2 30.02 45.19 45.55
C LYS A 2 28.80 44.79 44.71
N LEU A 3 28.67 45.38 43.51
CA LEU A 3 27.67 44.98 42.52
C LEU A 3 28.10 43.66 41.87
N ARG A 4 27.26 42.63 41.96
CA ARG A 4 27.39 41.37 41.22
C ARG A 4 26.63 41.50 39.89
N ALA A 5 27.35 41.52 38.80
CA ALA A 5 26.78 41.41 37.45
C ALA A 5 26.26 39.97 37.23
N ARG A 6 24.95 39.79 36.99
CA ARG A 6 24.33 38.53 36.58
C ARG A 6 24.38 38.46 35.06
N THR A 7 25.26 37.60 34.54
CA THR A 7 25.35 37.26 33.11
C THR A 7 24.20 36.34 32.74
N TRP A 8 23.29 36.81 31.91
CA TRP A 8 22.23 36.00 31.30
C TRP A 8 22.78 35.31 30.08
N ILE A 9 23.01 34.00 30.14
CA ILE A 9 23.33 33.15 28.98
C ILE A 9 22.03 32.82 28.28
N HIS A 10 21.78 33.43 27.12
CA HIS A 10 20.71 33.05 26.23
C HIS A 10 21.16 31.81 25.46
N ALA A 11 20.67 30.63 25.87
CA ALA A 11 20.80 29.41 25.08
C ALA A 11 19.84 29.51 23.88
N LEU A 12 20.40 29.81 22.69
CA LEU A 12 19.68 29.79 21.41
C LEU A 12 19.45 28.34 21.01
N LEU A 13 18.27 27.82 21.27
CA LEU A 13 17.86 26.48 20.79
C LEU A 13 17.62 26.55 19.29
N ALA A 14 18.61 26.11 18.49
CA ALA A 14 18.45 25.95 17.05
C ALA A 14 17.50 24.75 16.81
N VAL A 15 16.22 25.02 16.61
CA VAL A 15 15.26 24.03 16.12
C VAL A 15 15.58 23.77 14.65
N SER A 16 16.30 22.69 14.38
CA SER A 16 16.48 22.17 13.02
C SER A 16 15.10 21.72 12.52
N ALA A 17 14.46 22.53 11.68
CA ALA A 17 13.27 22.15 10.94
C ALA A 17 13.66 21.04 9.94
N ALA A 18 13.46 19.78 10.33
CA ALA A 18 13.50 18.66 9.40
C ALA A 18 12.32 18.84 8.44
N LEU A 19 12.58 19.30 7.22
CA LEU A 19 11.57 19.34 6.16
C LEU A 19 11.20 17.89 5.85
N PRO A 20 9.90 17.54 5.89
CA PRO A 20 9.48 16.19 5.52
C PRO A 20 9.86 15.95 4.05
N ALA A 21 10.57 14.86 3.76
CA ALA A 21 10.77 14.38 2.41
C ALA A 21 9.42 13.89 1.89
N SER A 22 8.69 14.73 1.19
CA SER A 22 7.42 14.40 0.55
C SER A 22 7.69 13.92 -0.87
N ALA A 23 7.11 12.79 -1.26
CA ALA A 23 7.07 12.39 -2.67
C ALA A 23 6.41 13.50 -3.47
N ALA A 24 7.07 13.96 -4.54
CA ALA A 24 6.51 14.98 -5.42
C ALA A 24 5.43 14.41 -6.33
N VAL A 25 5.50 13.09 -6.64
CA VAL A 25 4.53 12.43 -7.51
C VAL A 25 3.62 11.52 -6.70
N THR A 26 2.31 11.75 -6.81
CA THR A 26 1.27 10.98 -6.13
C THR A 26 0.48 10.12 -7.10
N LEU A 27 -0.01 8.95 -6.64
CA LEU A 27 -0.95 8.10 -7.37
C LEU A 27 -2.39 8.46 -7.00
N GLN A 28 -3.30 8.35 -7.95
CA GLN A 28 -4.73 8.40 -7.69
C GLN A 28 -5.17 7.04 -7.09
N GLY A 29 -5.44 7.05 -5.78
CA GLY A 29 -5.84 5.85 -5.04
C GLY A 29 -4.67 5.11 -4.37
N THR A 30 -5.03 4.28 -3.39
CA THR A 30 -4.09 3.50 -2.56
C THR A 30 -4.00 2.04 -2.99
N ARG A 31 -4.80 1.62 -3.98
CA ARG A 31 -4.85 0.29 -4.58
C ARG A 31 -5.42 0.34 -5.98
N ILE A 32 -5.20 -0.70 -6.74
CA ILE A 32 -5.69 -0.86 -8.10
C ILE A 32 -6.47 -2.18 -8.17
N VAL A 33 -7.66 -2.16 -8.76
CA VAL A 33 -8.42 -3.38 -9.07
C VAL A 33 -8.54 -3.50 -10.58
N HIS A 34 -7.89 -4.50 -11.15
CA HIS A 34 -8.04 -4.88 -12.54
C HIS A 34 -9.16 -5.93 -12.63
N ASP A 35 -10.37 -5.48 -12.83
CA ASP A 35 -11.56 -6.32 -12.95
C ASP A 35 -11.74 -6.73 -14.43
N ALA A 36 -11.46 -8.00 -14.73
CA ALA A 36 -11.53 -8.53 -16.08
C ALA A 36 -12.95 -8.50 -16.68
N SER A 37 -13.99 -8.41 -15.84
CA SER A 37 -15.37 -8.26 -16.31
C SER A 37 -15.65 -6.87 -16.90
N LYS A 38 -14.84 -5.87 -16.53
CA LYS A 38 -14.97 -4.47 -16.97
C LYS A 38 -14.08 -4.16 -18.18
N GLY A 39 -13.27 -5.11 -18.61
CA GLY A 39 -12.39 -4.96 -19.75
C GLY A 39 -10.95 -5.41 -19.49
N ARG A 40 -10.12 -5.30 -20.51
CA ARG A 40 -8.73 -5.77 -20.47
C ARG A 40 -7.75 -4.75 -19.89
N ASP A 41 -8.20 -3.51 -19.72
CA ASP A 41 -7.35 -2.38 -19.34
C ASP A 41 -7.86 -1.69 -18.07
N VAL A 42 -6.93 -1.23 -17.26
CA VAL A 42 -7.20 -0.26 -16.18
C VAL A 42 -6.22 0.91 -16.30
N THR A 43 -6.68 2.12 -15.98
CA THR A 43 -5.84 3.32 -16.03
C THR A 43 -5.46 3.76 -14.62
N VAL A 44 -4.16 3.94 -14.38
CA VAL A 44 -3.60 4.51 -13.15
C VAL A 44 -3.09 5.91 -13.46
N LYS A 45 -3.51 6.91 -12.69
CA LYS A 45 -3.06 8.29 -12.85
C LYS A 45 -2.03 8.64 -11.78
N ALA A 46 -0.91 9.20 -12.22
CA ALA A 46 0.08 9.84 -11.37
C ALA A 46 0.10 11.32 -11.63
N THR A 47 0.34 12.15 -10.61
CA THR A 47 0.40 13.61 -10.74
C THR A 47 1.59 14.13 -9.96
N ASN A 48 2.43 14.94 -10.61
CA ASN A 48 3.45 15.70 -9.91
C ASN A 48 2.79 16.87 -9.17
N VAL A 49 2.65 16.75 -7.86
CA VAL A 49 2.08 17.79 -6.99
C VAL A 49 3.15 18.74 -6.43
N GLY A 50 4.43 18.43 -6.69
CA GLY A 50 5.57 19.24 -6.29
C GLY A 50 5.75 20.50 -7.15
N GLU A 51 6.79 21.25 -6.81
CA GLU A 51 7.16 22.52 -7.51
C GLU A 51 8.32 22.35 -8.49
N LEU A 52 8.97 21.17 -8.51
CA LEU A 52 10.07 20.85 -9.41
C LEU A 52 9.67 19.70 -10.35
N PRO A 53 10.32 19.60 -11.55
CA PRO A 53 10.14 18.43 -12.40
C PRO A 53 10.58 17.16 -11.67
N ALA A 54 9.94 16.03 -11.96
CA ALA A 54 10.29 14.73 -11.38
C ALA A 54 10.38 13.68 -12.48
N MET A 55 11.45 12.88 -12.47
CA MET A 55 11.56 11.71 -13.35
C MET A 55 10.81 10.56 -12.70
N THR A 56 9.86 9.97 -13.42
CA THR A 56 9.09 8.83 -12.92
C THR A 56 9.38 7.57 -13.72
N GLN A 57 9.45 6.44 -13.01
CA GLN A 57 9.52 5.12 -13.62
C GLN A 57 8.49 4.20 -12.96
N VAL A 58 7.81 3.37 -13.75
CA VAL A 58 6.76 2.46 -13.27
C VAL A 58 7.04 1.03 -13.67
N TRP A 59 6.66 0.07 -12.81
CA TRP A 59 6.68 -1.36 -13.11
C TRP A 59 5.66 -2.10 -12.23
N ILE A 60 5.42 -3.37 -12.54
CA ILE A 60 4.56 -4.25 -11.74
C ILE A 60 5.39 -5.45 -11.29
N ASP A 61 5.35 -5.75 -9.98
CA ASP A 61 5.97 -6.93 -9.39
C ASP A 61 4.93 -7.93 -8.86
N ASP A 62 5.34 -9.17 -8.64
CA ASP A 62 4.54 -10.29 -8.15
C ASP A 62 4.72 -10.59 -6.66
N GLY A 63 5.25 -9.62 -5.90
CA GLY A 63 5.47 -9.73 -4.45
C GLY A 63 6.89 -9.43 -4.01
N ASP A 64 7.88 -9.52 -4.89
CA ASP A 64 9.27 -9.18 -4.56
C ASP A 64 9.43 -7.67 -4.36
N SER A 65 9.57 -7.25 -3.10
CA SER A 65 9.79 -5.85 -2.75
C SER A 65 11.14 -5.30 -3.21
N GLN A 66 12.10 -6.14 -3.59
CA GLN A 66 13.42 -5.74 -4.11
C GLN A 66 13.44 -5.70 -5.64
N SER A 67 12.33 -6.00 -6.29
CA SER A 67 12.21 -6.01 -7.74
C SER A 67 12.55 -4.65 -8.36
N ARG A 68 13.11 -4.71 -9.57
CA ARG A 68 13.44 -3.54 -10.42
C ARG A 68 12.79 -3.71 -11.79
N PRO A 69 12.55 -2.62 -12.52
CA PRO A 69 11.94 -2.67 -13.86
C PRO A 69 12.61 -3.67 -14.81
N GLU A 70 13.93 -3.85 -14.69
CA GLU A 70 14.73 -4.67 -15.61
C GLU A 70 14.56 -6.18 -15.39
N ASN A 71 14.18 -6.62 -14.17
CA ASN A 71 14.17 -8.02 -13.80
C ASN A 71 12.77 -8.58 -13.48
N VAL A 72 11.70 -7.76 -13.60
CA VAL A 72 10.34 -8.23 -13.35
C VAL A 72 9.70 -8.85 -14.59
N ARG A 73 8.91 -9.90 -14.35
CA ARG A 73 8.07 -10.52 -15.36
C ARG A 73 6.70 -10.77 -14.78
N THR A 74 5.71 -10.06 -15.29
CA THR A 74 4.31 -10.23 -14.91
C THR A 74 3.43 -10.29 -16.15
N PRO A 75 2.22 -10.83 -16.06
CA PRO A 75 1.30 -10.93 -17.20
C PRO A 75 0.64 -9.59 -17.55
N PHE A 76 1.24 -8.47 -17.14
CA PHE A 76 0.74 -7.14 -17.42
C PHE A 76 1.68 -6.36 -18.33
N ARG A 77 1.08 -5.56 -19.21
CA ARG A 77 1.79 -4.55 -20.00
C ARG A 77 1.41 -3.17 -19.50
N LEU A 78 2.42 -2.35 -19.25
CA LEU A 78 2.29 -0.93 -18.93
C LEU A 78 2.51 -0.07 -20.17
N THR A 79 1.70 0.98 -20.36
CA THR A 79 1.88 1.96 -21.43
C THR A 79 1.60 3.37 -20.90
N PRO A 80 2.59 4.28 -20.93
CA PRO A 80 3.98 4.08 -21.30
C PRO A 80 4.75 3.27 -20.26
N ALA A 81 5.78 2.51 -20.68
CA ALA A 81 6.67 1.75 -19.79
C ALA A 81 7.97 2.50 -19.52
N GLU A 82 8.38 3.38 -20.44
CA GLU A 82 9.61 4.14 -20.36
C GLU A 82 9.52 5.22 -19.27
N PRO A 83 10.66 5.60 -18.65
CA PRO A 83 10.72 6.72 -17.72
C PRO A 83 10.15 8.00 -18.31
N ARG A 84 9.43 8.79 -17.50
CA ARG A 84 8.77 10.04 -17.90
C ARG A 84 9.17 11.18 -16.99
N LEU A 85 9.54 12.32 -17.60
CA LEU A 85 9.71 13.57 -16.88
C LEU A 85 8.35 14.26 -16.75
N LEU A 86 7.88 14.43 -15.54
CA LEU A 86 6.64 15.16 -15.23
C LEU A 86 6.99 16.56 -14.73
N GLN A 87 6.51 17.57 -15.44
CA GLN A 87 6.61 18.96 -14.98
C GLN A 87 5.74 19.18 -13.74
N PRO A 88 5.96 20.24 -12.96
CA PRO A 88 5.08 20.63 -11.88
C PRO A 88 3.61 20.68 -12.31
N LYS A 89 2.72 20.08 -11.51
CA LYS A 89 1.27 19.99 -11.74
C LYS A 89 0.87 19.13 -12.96
N GLN A 90 1.83 18.50 -13.63
CA GLN A 90 1.55 17.60 -14.76
C GLN A 90 1.08 16.23 -14.28
N GLY A 91 0.05 15.70 -14.92
CA GLY A 91 -0.44 14.33 -14.75
C GLY A 91 0.04 13.40 -15.87
N GLN A 92 0.21 12.12 -15.53
CA GLN A 92 0.47 11.03 -16.45
C GLN A 92 -0.50 9.88 -16.20
N ALA A 93 -1.14 9.41 -17.27
CA ALA A 93 -1.95 8.21 -17.24
C ALA A 93 -1.12 7.00 -17.69
N TYR A 94 -1.13 5.94 -16.89
CA TYR A 94 -0.52 4.65 -17.21
C TYR A 94 -1.64 3.64 -17.44
N ARG A 95 -1.65 3.04 -18.63
CA ARG A 95 -2.57 1.95 -18.96
C ARG A 95 -1.95 0.62 -18.55
N LEU A 96 -2.66 -0.16 -17.76
CA LEU A 96 -2.33 -1.54 -17.43
C LEU A 96 -3.22 -2.45 -18.27
N THR A 97 -2.61 -3.28 -19.10
CA THR A 97 -3.32 -4.28 -19.92
C THR A 97 -2.94 -5.68 -19.41
N TYR A 98 -3.92 -6.51 -19.08
CA TYR A 98 -3.67 -7.93 -18.86
C TYR A 98 -3.38 -8.61 -20.19
N ALA A 99 -2.14 -9.03 -20.38
CA ALA A 99 -1.62 -9.60 -21.63
C ALA A 99 -0.56 -10.68 -21.35
N PRO A 100 -0.95 -11.85 -20.82
CA PRO A 100 -0.03 -12.94 -20.53
C PRO A 100 0.66 -13.41 -21.80
N ARG A 101 1.92 -13.81 -21.72
CA ARG A 101 2.65 -14.41 -22.83
C ARG A 101 2.21 -15.85 -23.01
N PRO A 102 2.31 -16.42 -24.23
CA PRO A 102 1.94 -17.82 -24.48
C PRO A 102 2.70 -18.84 -23.61
N SER A 103 3.92 -18.50 -23.15
CA SER A 103 4.75 -19.33 -22.28
C SER A 103 4.47 -19.16 -20.79
N GLU A 104 3.62 -18.21 -20.38
CA GLU A 104 3.27 -17.97 -18.99
C GLU A 104 2.07 -18.83 -18.57
N ALA A 105 2.15 -19.43 -17.39
CA ALA A 105 1.00 -20.12 -16.84
C ALA A 105 -0.16 -19.12 -16.60
N PRO A 106 -1.41 -19.48 -16.93
CA PRO A 106 -2.54 -18.61 -16.71
C PRO A 106 -2.73 -18.36 -15.20
N LEU A 107 -3.17 -17.15 -14.87
CA LEU A 107 -3.55 -16.84 -13.48
C LEU A 107 -4.77 -17.69 -13.06
N PRO A 108 -4.91 -18.01 -11.76
CA PRO A 108 -6.07 -18.72 -11.24
C PRO A 108 -7.39 -18.03 -11.67
N ALA A 109 -8.31 -18.81 -12.25
CA ALA A 109 -9.62 -18.29 -12.68
C ALA A 109 -10.67 -18.28 -11.55
N ASN A 110 -10.37 -18.91 -10.40
CA ASN A 110 -11.31 -19.11 -9.29
C ASN A 110 -11.06 -18.19 -8.09
N ARG A 111 -10.09 -17.28 -8.18
CA ARG A 111 -9.77 -16.32 -7.13
C ARG A 111 -8.99 -15.13 -7.68
N GLU A 112 -8.94 -14.05 -6.92
CA GLU A 112 -8.05 -12.92 -7.20
C GLU A 112 -6.57 -13.32 -7.13
N SER A 113 -5.76 -12.65 -7.95
CA SER A 113 -4.29 -12.69 -7.87
C SER A 113 -3.75 -11.33 -7.47
N LEU A 114 -2.72 -11.32 -6.61
CA LEU A 114 -2.10 -10.11 -6.09
C LEU A 114 -0.79 -9.82 -6.84
N PHE A 115 -0.67 -8.56 -7.22
CA PHE A 115 0.52 -7.93 -7.76
C PHE A 115 0.72 -6.58 -7.09
N TYR A 116 1.80 -5.89 -7.45
CA TYR A 116 2.06 -4.56 -6.93
C TYR A 116 2.49 -3.63 -8.07
N PHE A 117 1.81 -2.49 -8.15
CA PHE A 117 2.21 -1.40 -9.02
C PHE A 117 3.19 -0.50 -8.28
N ASN A 118 4.31 -0.21 -8.91
CA ASN A 118 5.37 0.63 -8.37
C ASN A 118 5.49 1.90 -9.19
N LEU A 119 5.71 3.01 -8.51
CA LEU A 119 6.09 4.29 -9.06
C LEU A 119 7.32 4.77 -8.31
N LEU A 120 8.43 4.92 -9.02
CA LEU A 120 9.65 5.55 -8.51
C LEU A 120 9.64 7.02 -8.93
N ASP A 121 9.78 7.90 -7.96
CA ASP A 121 9.88 9.35 -8.10
C ASP A 121 11.33 9.75 -7.82
N ILE A 122 12.00 10.29 -8.84
CA ILE A 122 13.40 10.72 -8.78
C ILE A 122 13.43 12.23 -8.99
N PRO A 123 13.74 13.01 -7.93
CA PRO A 123 13.83 14.46 -8.02
C PRO A 123 15.04 14.90 -8.85
N PRO A 124 15.06 16.12 -9.39
CA PRO A 124 16.21 16.65 -10.11
C PRO A 124 17.39 16.86 -9.16
N LYS A 125 18.61 16.81 -9.72
CA LYS A 125 19.79 17.26 -8.97
C LYS A 125 19.70 18.78 -8.75
N PRO A 126 20.01 19.28 -7.54
CA PRO A 126 20.09 20.72 -7.30
C PRO A 126 21.13 21.37 -8.21
N SER A 127 20.83 22.56 -8.74
CA SER A 127 21.72 23.30 -9.65
C SER A 127 23.03 23.76 -8.99
N ASP A 128 23.02 23.91 -7.66
CA ASP A 128 24.17 24.34 -6.84
C ASP A 128 24.92 23.17 -6.17
N ALA A 129 24.83 21.99 -6.76
CA ALA A 129 25.38 20.72 -6.24
C ALA A 129 26.91 20.65 -6.25
N ALA A 130 27.58 21.48 -7.08
CA ALA A 130 29.03 21.42 -7.24
C ALA A 130 29.77 21.73 -5.93
N GLY A 131 30.60 20.78 -5.47
CA GLY A 131 31.40 20.93 -4.24
C GLY A 131 30.66 20.80 -2.91
N LYS A 132 29.37 20.40 -2.93
CA LYS A 132 28.57 20.17 -1.72
C LYS A 132 28.32 18.70 -1.50
N ASN A 133 28.29 18.26 -0.23
CA ASN A 133 27.75 16.95 0.14
C ASN A 133 26.23 17.02 0.09
N LEU A 134 25.63 16.40 -0.92
CA LEU A 134 24.19 16.38 -1.12
C LEU A 134 23.65 14.99 -0.90
N LEU A 135 22.52 14.91 -0.20
CA LEU A 135 21.72 13.70 -0.05
C LEU A 135 20.49 13.85 -0.94
N GLN A 136 20.34 12.95 -1.91
CA GLN A 136 19.19 12.91 -2.80
C GLN A 136 18.41 11.62 -2.55
N PHE A 137 17.12 11.73 -2.28
CA PHE A 137 16.23 10.59 -2.08
C PHE A 137 15.35 10.38 -3.29
N ALA A 138 15.29 9.15 -3.78
CA ALA A 138 14.23 8.70 -4.67
C ALA A 138 13.15 8.01 -3.83
N VAL A 139 11.90 8.33 -4.07
CA VAL A 139 10.76 7.78 -3.33
C VAL A 139 10.06 6.74 -4.19
N ARG A 140 9.92 5.52 -3.66
CA ARG A 140 9.14 4.46 -4.31
C ARG A 140 7.78 4.33 -3.62
N THR A 141 6.72 4.61 -4.38
CA THR A 141 5.34 4.31 -3.99
C THR A 141 4.96 2.96 -4.55
N ARG A 142 4.55 2.03 -3.67
CA ARG A 142 4.16 0.66 -4.03
C ARG A 142 2.74 0.40 -3.56
N VAL A 143 1.81 0.14 -4.49
CA VAL A 143 0.40 -0.09 -4.17
C VAL A 143 -0.04 -1.48 -4.63
N LYS A 144 -0.96 -2.10 -3.89
CA LYS A 144 -1.53 -3.41 -4.23
C LYS A 144 -2.31 -3.31 -5.55
N LEU A 145 -2.09 -4.28 -6.45
CA LEU A 145 -2.82 -4.47 -7.70
C LEU A 145 -3.49 -5.84 -7.65
N PHE A 146 -4.82 -5.85 -7.59
CA PHE A 146 -5.62 -7.07 -7.61
C PHE A 146 -6.09 -7.35 -9.03
N TYR A 147 -5.71 -8.50 -9.58
CA TYR A 147 -6.33 -9.03 -10.78
C TYR A 147 -7.53 -9.88 -10.39
N ARG A 148 -8.72 -9.47 -10.83
CA ARG A 148 -9.99 -10.13 -10.54
C ARG A 148 -10.50 -10.76 -11.84
N PRO A 149 -10.41 -12.11 -11.99
CA PRO A 149 -10.96 -12.79 -13.16
C PRO A 149 -12.48 -12.69 -13.20
N THR A 150 -13.05 -12.96 -14.36
CA THR A 150 -14.52 -13.02 -14.53
C THR A 150 -15.11 -14.24 -13.84
N GLY A 151 -16.35 -14.14 -13.38
CA GLY A 151 -17.11 -15.30 -12.88
C GLY A 151 -16.74 -15.74 -11.46
N LEU A 152 -16.05 -14.94 -10.66
CA LEU A 152 -15.80 -15.25 -9.26
C LEU A 152 -17.14 -15.31 -8.47
N PRO A 153 -17.28 -16.28 -7.53
CA PRO A 153 -18.46 -16.38 -6.70
C PRO A 153 -18.54 -15.22 -5.70
N GLY A 154 -19.74 -14.71 -5.46
CA GLY A 154 -19.97 -13.58 -4.56
C GLY A 154 -19.44 -12.25 -5.12
N ASN A 155 -19.09 -11.35 -4.22
CA ASN A 155 -18.48 -10.08 -4.60
C ASN A 155 -17.46 -9.62 -3.53
N ALA A 156 -16.51 -8.76 -3.94
CA ALA A 156 -15.44 -8.26 -3.06
C ALA A 156 -15.99 -7.43 -1.88
N ARG A 157 -17.13 -6.75 -2.08
CA ARG A 157 -17.74 -5.90 -1.04
C ARG A 157 -18.23 -6.71 0.15
N ASP A 158 -18.71 -7.94 -0.09
CA ASP A 158 -19.25 -8.80 0.94
C ASP A 158 -18.19 -9.75 1.53
N ALA A 159 -17.01 -9.83 0.94
CA ALA A 159 -15.96 -10.76 1.34
C ALA A 159 -15.54 -10.59 2.82
N ALA A 160 -15.47 -9.37 3.32
CA ALA A 160 -15.12 -9.11 4.72
C ALA A 160 -16.16 -9.68 5.70
N ALA A 161 -17.44 -9.70 5.34
CA ALA A 161 -18.51 -10.26 6.17
C ALA A 161 -18.48 -11.80 6.21
N THR A 162 -17.76 -12.44 5.28
CA THR A 162 -17.61 -13.91 5.25
C THR A 162 -16.42 -14.43 6.07
N LEU A 163 -15.58 -13.55 6.62
CA LEU A 163 -14.45 -13.94 7.44
C LEU A 163 -14.88 -14.78 8.63
N GLN A 164 -14.19 -15.88 8.85
CA GLN A 164 -14.46 -16.82 9.96
C GLN A 164 -13.37 -16.62 11.02
N TRP A 165 -13.82 -16.17 12.19
CA TRP A 165 -12.93 -15.90 13.31
C TRP A 165 -13.06 -17.03 14.35
N SER A 166 -11.93 -17.47 14.89
CA SER A 166 -11.86 -18.50 15.93
C SER A 166 -10.73 -18.25 16.91
N ALA A 167 -10.85 -18.82 18.10
CA ALA A 167 -9.82 -18.80 19.14
C ALA A 167 -8.93 -20.05 19.00
N ASP A 168 -7.60 -19.87 19.22
CA ASP A 168 -6.61 -20.95 19.29
C ASP A 168 -5.62 -20.59 20.39
N GLY A 169 -5.92 -20.98 21.64
CA GLY A 169 -5.15 -20.56 22.82
C GLY A 169 -5.22 -19.05 23.05
N ASP A 170 -4.09 -18.40 23.02
CA ASP A 170 -3.91 -16.92 23.13
C ASP A 170 -3.85 -16.24 21.76
N THR A 171 -4.17 -16.98 20.69
CA THR A 171 -4.06 -16.51 19.31
C THR A 171 -5.45 -16.39 18.70
N LEU A 172 -5.73 -15.25 18.10
CA LEU A 172 -6.94 -15.04 17.29
C LEU A 172 -6.66 -15.51 15.87
N GLN A 173 -7.49 -16.41 15.37
CA GLN A 173 -7.37 -17.00 14.04
C GLN A 173 -8.47 -16.44 13.13
N VAL A 174 -8.13 -16.14 11.87
CA VAL A 174 -9.11 -15.73 10.87
C VAL A 174 -8.89 -16.50 9.58
N ARG A 175 -9.96 -17.05 9.04
CA ARG A 175 -10.01 -17.70 7.73
C ARG A 175 -10.83 -16.86 6.76
N ASN A 176 -10.31 -16.67 5.56
CA ASN A 176 -11.01 -16.03 4.45
C ASN A 176 -11.54 -17.11 3.48
N PRO A 177 -12.82 -17.49 3.51
CA PRO A 177 -13.36 -18.50 2.60
C PRO A 177 -13.68 -17.96 1.21
N SER A 178 -13.59 -16.63 1.01
CA SER A 178 -13.97 -15.97 -0.24
C SER A 178 -12.90 -16.12 -1.32
N ALA A 179 -13.26 -15.77 -2.55
CA ALA A 179 -12.35 -15.69 -3.70
C ALA A 179 -11.58 -14.36 -3.77
N TYR A 180 -11.77 -13.45 -2.82
CA TYR A 180 -11.25 -12.08 -2.81
C TYR A 180 -10.24 -11.87 -1.69
N HIS A 181 -9.28 -10.97 -1.91
CA HIS A 181 -8.41 -10.51 -0.84
C HIS A 181 -9.18 -9.56 0.10
N VAL A 182 -9.05 -9.77 1.39
CA VAL A 182 -9.59 -8.86 2.41
C VAL A 182 -8.43 -8.18 3.13
N THR A 183 -8.26 -6.87 2.93
CA THR A 183 -7.23 -6.10 3.63
C THR A 183 -7.81 -5.51 4.89
N LEU A 184 -7.36 -5.96 6.05
CA LEU A 184 -7.68 -5.34 7.33
C LEU A 184 -6.79 -4.10 7.51
N SER A 185 -7.36 -3.03 8.03
CA SER A 185 -6.62 -1.81 8.37
C SER A 185 -6.52 -1.58 9.88
N SER A 186 -7.41 -2.16 10.66
CA SER A 186 -7.34 -2.21 12.13
C SER A 186 -8.17 -3.35 12.67
N LEU A 187 -7.75 -3.85 13.82
CA LEU A 187 -8.51 -4.76 14.68
C LEU A 187 -8.38 -4.23 16.11
N THR A 188 -9.48 -3.90 16.74
CA THR A 188 -9.51 -3.34 18.09
C THR A 188 -10.20 -4.30 19.04
N LEU A 189 -9.55 -4.62 20.14
CA LEU A 189 -10.11 -5.45 21.21
C LEU A 189 -11.07 -4.63 22.09
N ALA A 190 -11.89 -5.33 22.88
CA ALA A 190 -12.87 -4.70 23.78
C ALA A 190 -12.24 -3.75 24.82
N ASP A 191 -10.98 -3.97 25.18
CA ASP A 191 -10.21 -3.12 26.11
C ASP A 191 -9.54 -1.91 25.40
N GLY A 192 -9.79 -1.70 24.10
CA GLY A 192 -9.27 -0.61 23.30
C GLY A 192 -7.88 -0.85 22.71
N ARG A 193 -7.22 -1.96 22.99
CA ARG A 193 -5.92 -2.31 22.39
C ARG A 193 -6.08 -2.72 20.93
N ASN A 194 -5.10 -2.34 20.12
CA ASN A 194 -5.06 -2.72 18.70
C ASN A 194 -4.20 -3.97 18.53
N VAL A 195 -4.64 -4.82 17.62
CA VAL A 195 -3.88 -5.97 17.09
C VAL A 195 -3.31 -5.58 15.73
N GLU A 196 -2.04 -5.88 15.49
CA GLU A 196 -1.43 -5.66 14.18
C GLU A 196 -2.03 -6.64 13.17
N VAL A 197 -2.56 -6.10 12.09
CA VAL A 197 -3.29 -6.86 11.07
C VAL A 197 -2.77 -6.53 9.68
N ASP A 198 -2.98 -7.45 8.73
CA ASP A 198 -2.65 -7.27 7.32
C ASP A 198 -3.75 -7.92 6.45
N MET A 199 -3.46 -8.03 5.19
CA MET A 199 -4.33 -8.62 4.17
C MET A 199 -4.42 -10.13 4.31
N ILE A 200 -5.63 -10.66 4.17
CA ILE A 200 -5.93 -12.09 4.16
C ILE A 200 -6.24 -12.50 2.72
N ALA A 201 -5.39 -13.35 2.14
CA ALA A 201 -5.56 -13.84 0.79
C ALA A 201 -6.80 -14.76 0.65
N PRO A 202 -7.31 -14.97 -0.57
CA PRO A 202 -8.37 -15.93 -0.83
C PRO A 202 -8.03 -17.32 -0.30
N SER A 203 -8.99 -17.95 0.39
CA SER A 203 -8.86 -19.28 1.01
C SER A 203 -7.75 -19.44 2.04
N ALA A 204 -7.11 -18.33 2.45
CA ALA A 204 -6.05 -18.34 3.44
C ALA A 204 -6.59 -18.25 4.87
N GLN A 205 -5.71 -18.64 5.79
CA GLN A 205 -5.89 -18.51 7.22
C GLN A 205 -4.69 -17.77 7.81
N VAL A 206 -4.95 -16.81 8.68
CA VAL A 206 -3.94 -15.98 9.34
C VAL A 206 -4.14 -16.06 10.84
N ARG A 207 -3.05 -15.96 11.59
CA ARG A 207 -3.04 -15.94 13.05
C ARG A 207 -2.51 -14.60 13.53
N TYR A 208 -3.19 -14.04 14.51
CA TYR A 208 -2.81 -12.80 15.17
C TYR A 208 -2.57 -13.07 16.65
N ALA A 209 -1.36 -12.87 17.12
CA ALA A 209 -1.06 -12.93 18.54
C ALA A 209 -1.79 -11.80 19.26
N LEU A 210 -2.49 -12.12 20.36
CA LEU A 210 -3.07 -11.09 21.20
C LEU A 210 -1.98 -10.39 22.02
N PRO A 211 -2.13 -9.10 22.35
CA PRO A 211 -1.25 -8.43 23.28
C PRO A 211 -1.20 -9.14 24.63
N GLU A 212 -0.05 -9.13 25.29
CA GLU A 212 0.14 -9.78 26.58
C GLU A 212 -0.95 -9.39 27.59
N GLY A 213 -1.53 -10.41 28.24
CA GLY A 213 -2.62 -10.21 29.22
C GLY A 213 -3.96 -9.80 28.58
N ALA A 214 -4.13 -9.87 27.26
CA ALA A 214 -5.44 -9.67 26.64
C ALA A 214 -6.32 -10.91 26.83
N ALA A 215 -7.60 -10.70 27.21
CA ALA A 215 -8.57 -11.77 27.17
C ALA A 215 -8.97 -12.06 25.73
N MET A 216 -9.28 -13.35 25.44
CA MET A 216 -9.84 -13.74 24.14
C MET A 216 -11.22 -13.08 23.97
N PRO A 217 -11.43 -12.29 22.90
CA PRO A 217 -12.70 -11.62 22.70
C PRO A 217 -13.76 -12.59 22.20
N GLU A 218 -15.02 -12.40 22.62
CA GLU A 218 -16.18 -13.11 22.05
C GLU A 218 -16.58 -12.53 20.69
N THR A 219 -16.29 -11.24 20.49
CA THR A 219 -16.52 -10.50 19.25
C THR A 219 -15.30 -9.66 18.89
N VAL A 220 -15.06 -9.48 17.60
CA VAL A 220 -14.00 -8.62 17.07
C VAL A 220 -14.59 -7.49 16.25
N ALA A 221 -14.18 -6.27 16.56
CA ALA A 221 -14.46 -5.09 15.75
C ALA A 221 -13.24 -4.78 14.88
N PHE A 222 -13.42 -4.70 13.58
CA PHE A 222 -12.34 -4.46 12.65
C PHE A 222 -12.72 -3.51 11.53
N LYS A 223 -11.73 -2.89 10.92
CA LYS A 223 -11.89 -2.11 9.69
C LYS A 223 -11.19 -2.82 8.55
N TRP A 224 -11.83 -2.82 7.39
CA TRP A 224 -11.27 -3.35 6.15
C TRP A 224 -11.33 -2.29 5.05
N LEU A 225 -10.44 -2.41 4.05
CA LEU A 225 -10.37 -1.44 2.96
C LEU A 225 -11.13 -1.98 1.74
N ASP A 226 -12.10 -1.21 1.25
CA ASP A 226 -12.82 -1.52 0.03
C ASP A 226 -11.95 -1.33 -1.24
N ASP A 227 -12.52 -1.60 -2.43
CA ASP A 227 -11.81 -1.47 -3.72
C ASP A 227 -11.26 -0.06 -3.99
N TYR A 228 -11.77 0.95 -3.30
CA TYR A 228 -11.30 2.34 -3.40
C TYR A 228 -10.27 2.70 -2.33
N GLY A 229 -9.99 1.79 -1.40
CA GLY A 229 -9.12 2.02 -0.26
C GLY A 229 -9.79 2.77 0.89
N THR A 230 -11.13 2.85 0.89
CA THR A 230 -11.90 3.47 1.97
C THR A 230 -12.08 2.47 3.12
N PRO A 231 -11.75 2.85 4.37
CA PRO A 231 -12.02 2.01 5.53
C PRO A 231 -13.52 1.80 5.74
N ARG A 232 -13.92 0.54 5.99
CA ARG A 232 -15.27 0.10 6.32
C ARG A 232 -15.27 -0.62 7.64
N ASP A 233 -16.22 -0.30 8.50
CA ASP A 233 -16.39 -1.00 9.78
C ASP A 233 -17.06 -2.35 9.57
N ALA A 234 -16.64 -3.33 10.35
CA ALA A 234 -17.25 -4.64 10.43
C ALA A 234 -17.07 -5.22 11.85
N GLU A 235 -17.95 -6.16 12.20
CA GLU A 235 -17.91 -6.89 13.45
C GLU A 235 -18.21 -8.37 13.16
N ALA A 236 -17.56 -9.27 13.93
CA ALA A 236 -17.80 -10.70 13.81
C ALA A 236 -17.67 -11.38 15.18
N ARG A 237 -18.38 -12.50 15.35
CA ARG A 237 -18.23 -13.37 16.51
C ARG A 237 -16.99 -14.25 16.33
N VAL A 238 -16.32 -14.52 17.44
CA VAL A 238 -15.23 -15.49 17.52
C VAL A 238 -15.85 -16.84 17.88
N GLY A 239 -15.71 -17.80 16.96
CA GLY A 239 -16.09 -19.18 17.23
C GLY A 239 -15.04 -19.89 18.10
N GLY A 240 -15.49 -20.88 18.87
CA GLY A 240 -14.61 -21.80 19.63
C GLY A 240 -14.20 -22.98 18.78
#